data_e3dab964ca29c47e1d84743431d1ec40
#
_entry.id   e3dab964ca29c47e1d84743431d1ec40
#
_cell.length_a   1.000
_cell.length_b   1.000
_cell.length_c   1.000
_cell.angle_alpha   90.00
_cell.angle_beta   90.00
_cell.angle_gamma   90.00
#
_symmetry.space_group_name_H-M   'P 1'
#
loop_
_entity.id
_entity.type
_entity.pdbx_description
1 polymer ?
#
loop_
_entity_poly.entity_id
_entity_poly.type
_entity_poly.pdbx_seq_one_letter_code
_entity_poly.pdbx_strand_id
1 'polypeptide(L)'
;MLGPEAALEARFRGSSAPKLMPFVLLAALAVLLSPWVPSAFAAAPVSSSSTYDSAAEQKLLDMANQARLLAGLAPLDRDDGLAEAAREHAAAIAERQQLSHQLPGELPLGQRLATRTNLHLVRGGENVATAPTVDQVYASLMRSAPHRENLLNPSFNVAGFGVVRNGHLLFVTQDFAEGKATYSTQASEDLVADSVAQMRQKQRRSGLERLNSSAAQAVACSMARANSLNTPRSREMEQSRYLLRYTSNQPQSLPPSAPRAIGDRNIRAFVVGSCYAKTASYPNGVYWVALMFY
;
A
#
# COMPACT_ATOMS: atom_id res chain seq x y z
N MET A 1 -1.50 -16.76 32.02
CA MET A 1 -2.70 -16.34 31.26
C MET A 1 -2.28 -15.18 30.35
N LEU A 2 -1.91 -15.47 29.12
CA LEU A 2 -1.56 -14.48 28.11
C LEU A 2 -2.81 -14.31 27.26
N GLY A 3 -3.29 -13.07 27.12
CA GLY A 3 -4.48 -12.72 26.36
C GLY A 3 -4.26 -12.87 24.84
N PRO A 4 -5.32 -12.95 24.03
CA PRO A 4 -5.24 -13.19 22.61
C PRO A 4 -4.70 -11.97 21.89
N GLU A 5 -3.59 -12.13 21.18
CA GLU A 5 -3.13 -11.17 20.18
C GLU A 5 -4.15 -11.13 19.04
N ALA A 6 -4.73 -9.97 18.83
CA ALA A 6 -5.71 -9.73 17.78
C ALA A 6 -5.02 -9.64 16.41
N ALA A 7 -5.50 -10.41 15.46
CA ALA A 7 -5.13 -10.27 14.07
C ALA A 7 -5.47 -8.86 13.58
N LEU A 8 -4.46 -8.14 13.05
CA LEU A 8 -4.61 -6.76 12.61
C LEU A 8 -5.19 -6.72 11.19
N GLU A 9 -6.50 -6.56 11.05
CA GLU A 9 -7.12 -6.08 9.81
C GLU A 9 -6.96 -4.56 9.75
N ALA A 10 -6.01 -4.07 8.95
CA ALA A 10 -5.83 -2.65 8.73
C ALA A 10 -6.84 -2.11 7.72
N ARG A 11 -7.95 -1.56 8.20
CA ARG A 11 -8.78 -0.62 7.42
C ARG A 11 -8.11 0.76 7.50
N PHE A 12 -7.61 1.25 6.39
CA PHE A 12 -6.89 2.53 6.33
C PHE A 12 -7.82 3.73 6.59
N ARG A 13 -7.73 4.32 7.79
CA ARG A 13 -8.21 5.67 8.09
C ARG A 13 -7.01 6.56 8.38
N GLY A 14 -7.02 7.78 7.81
CA GLY A 14 -5.96 8.76 7.97
C GLY A 14 -5.75 9.19 9.43
N SER A 15 -4.50 9.36 9.82
CA SER A 15 -4.06 9.78 11.15
C SER A 15 -3.39 11.16 11.10
N SER A 16 -3.78 12.01 12.06
CA SER A 16 -3.24 13.34 12.35
C SER A 16 -1.89 13.27 13.09
N ALA A 17 -1.02 14.25 12.83
CA ALA A 17 0.36 14.36 13.32
C ALA A 17 0.48 14.69 14.83
N PRO A 18 1.56 14.25 15.50
CA PRO A 18 1.85 14.63 16.89
C PRO A 18 2.80 15.84 17.00
N LYS A 19 2.61 16.59 18.09
CA LYS A 19 3.33 17.82 18.48
C LYS A 19 4.71 17.51 19.08
N LEU A 20 5.70 18.34 18.73
CA LEU A 20 7.04 18.38 19.30
C LEU A 20 7.07 19.03 20.71
N MET A 21 7.88 18.48 21.61
CA MET A 21 8.30 19.12 22.85
C MET A 21 9.84 19.13 23.00
N PRO A 22 10.43 20.14 23.69
CA PRO A 22 11.84 20.48 23.60
C PRO A 22 12.75 19.78 24.60
N PHE A 23 14.03 19.60 24.19
CA PHE A 23 15.12 19.05 24.99
C PHE A 23 15.73 20.09 25.94
N VAL A 24 16.04 19.67 27.15
CA VAL A 24 16.88 20.38 28.13
C VAL A 24 18.22 19.70 28.20
N LEU A 25 19.30 20.49 28.02
CA LEU A 25 20.70 20.09 28.20
C LEU A 25 21.10 20.18 29.68
N LEU A 26 21.80 19.16 30.17
CA LEU A 26 22.58 19.24 31.41
C LEU A 26 24.00 18.68 31.16
N ALA A 27 24.96 19.52 31.47
CA ALA A 27 26.40 19.25 31.43
C ALA A 27 26.88 18.67 32.77
N ALA A 28 27.76 17.69 32.76
CA ALA A 28 28.48 17.25 33.95
C ALA A 28 29.89 16.74 33.66
N LEU A 29 30.75 17.18 34.44
CA LEU A 29 32.16 17.25 34.77
C LEU A 29 32.93 15.92 34.69
N ALA A 30 34.15 15.98 34.15
CA ALA A 30 35.08 14.89 34.03
C ALA A 30 35.95 14.72 35.31
N VAL A 31 36.15 13.46 35.72
CA VAL A 31 37.24 13.09 36.66
C VAL A 31 38.05 11.97 36.00
N LEU A 32 39.35 12.21 35.82
CA LEU A 32 40.36 11.29 35.31
C LEU A 32 40.84 10.35 36.42
N LEU A 33 40.56 9.06 36.27
CA LEU A 33 41.26 7.99 36.97
C LEU A 33 41.49 6.85 36.00
N SER A 34 42.76 6.62 35.65
CA SER A 34 43.17 5.46 34.83
C SER A 34 43.12 4.18 35.66
N PRO A 35 42.53 3.12 35.13
CA PRO A 35 42.82 1.78 35.61
C PRO A 35 43.33 0.85 34.50
N TRP A 36 44.20 0.07 34.93
CA TRP A 36 44.73 -1.16 34.38
C TRP A 36 43.76 -1.94 33.50
N VAL A 37 44.12 -2.16 32.22
CA VAL A 37 43.32 -2.92 31.27
C VAL A 37 43.81 -4.34 31.24
N PRO A 38 43.02 -5.34 31.65
CA PRO A 38 43.28 -6.71 31.27
C PRO A 38 42.96 -6.88 29.79
N SER A 39 43.87 -7.43 29.00
CA SER A 39 43.65 -7.81 27.61
C SER A 39 42.51 -8.82 27.52
N ALA A 40 41.29 -8.32 27.34
CA ALA A 40 40.20 -9.17 26.92
C ALA A 40 40.44 -9.54 25.46
N PHE A 41 40.59 -10.81 25.18
CA PHE A 41 40.46 -11.36 23.84
C PHE A 41 39.09 -10.89 23.32
N ALA A 42 39.09 -9.87 22.49
CA ALA A 42 37.90 -9.47 21.73
C ALA A 42 37.63 -10.65 20.78
N ALA A 43 36.63 -11.45 21.12
CA ALA A 43 36.01 -12.31 20.15
C ALA A 43 35.53 -11.39 19.00
N ALA A 44 36.11 -11.55 17.82
CA ALA A 44 35.66 -10.84 16.63
C ALA A 44 34.15 -11.05 16.51
N PRO A 45 33.36 -10.00 16.26
CA PRO A 45 31.95 -10.19 15.99
C PRO A 45 31.87 -11.09 14.77
N VAL A 46 31.30 -12.29 14.94
CA VAL A 46 30.92 -13.14 13.83
C VAL A 46 29.79 -12.36 13.14
N SER A 47 30.15 -11.58 12.12
CA SER A 47 29.18 -10.97 11.22
C SER A 47 28.50 -12.14 10.52
N SER A 48 27.40 -12.62 11.09
CA SER A 48 26.49 -13.50 10.39
C SER A 48 25.86 -12.64 9.27
N SER A 49 26.44 -12.75 8.06
CA SER A 49 25.85 -12.14 6.89
C SER A 49 24.47 -12.78 6.69
N SER A 50 23.43 -12.04 6.99
CA SER A 50 22.07 -12.46 6.68
C SER A 50 21.92 -12.50 5.15
N THR A 51 21.50 -13.63 4.62
CA THR A 51 21.32 -13.82 3.18
C THR A 51 19.86 -14.13 2.88
N TYR A 52 19.35 -13.55 1.80
CA TYR A 52 18.02 -13.90 1.29
C TYR A 52 18.02 -15.33 0.75
N ASP A 53 16.99 -16.08 1.10
CA ASP A 53 16.80 -17.46 0.67
C ASP A 53 15.60 -17.56 -0.30
N SER A 54 15.86 -17.25 -1.57
CA SER A 54 14.83 -17.23 -2.61
C SER A 54 14.20 -18.61 -2.87
N ALA A 55 14.95 -19.69 -2.63
CA ALA A 55 14.39 -21.04 -2.75
C ALA A 55 13.39 -21.32 -1.63
N ALA A 56 13.66 -20.84 -0.42
CA ALA A 56 12.73 -20.93 0.69
C ALA A 56 11.47 -20.07 0.46
N GLU A 57 11.62 -18.87 -0.11
CA GLU A 57 10.49 -18.01 -0.49
C GLU A 57 9.56 -18.72 -1.47
N GLN A 58 10.12 -19.30 -2.55
CA GLN A 58 9.35 -20.02 -3.56
C GLN A 58 8.65 -21.25 -2.93
N LYS A 59 9.38 -22.06 -2.14
CA LYS A 59 8.79 -23.22 -1.48
C LYS A 59 7.62 -22.83 -0.58
N LEU A 60 7.71 -21.74 0.18
CA LEU A 60 6.62 -21.26 1.04
C LEU A 60 5.41 -20.81 0.22
N LEU A 61 5.63 -20.14 -0.91
CA LEU A 61 4.55 -19.74 -1.79
C LEU A 61 3.85 -20.94 -2.43
N ASP A 62 4.60 -21.94 -2.86
CA ASP A 62 4.05 -23.16 -3.43
C ASP A 62 3.20 -23.92 -2.38
N MET A 63 3.69 -24.03 -1.14
CA MET A 63 2.95 -24.65 -0.03
C MET A 63 1.67 -23.87 0.31
N ALA A 64 1.74 -22.53 0.32
CA ALA A 64 0.58 -21.66 0.52
C ALA A 64 -0.46 -21.88 -0.59
N ASN A 65 -0.03 -21.90 -1.84
CA ASN A 65 -0.91 -22.08 -2.99
C ASN A 65 -1.52 -23.50 -3.02
N GLN A 66 -0.77 -24.52 -2.62
CA GLN A 66 -1.33 -25.86 -2.47
C GLN A 66 -2.43 -25.91 -1.41
N ALA A 67 -2.22 -25.27 -0.24
CA ALA A 67 -3.24 -25.19 0.80
C ALA A 67 -4.48 -24.42 0.33
N ARG A 68 -4.31 -23.35 -0.43
CA ARG A 68 -5.41 -22.58 -1.01
C ARG A 68 -6.22 -23.43 -2.01
N LEU A 69 -5.55 -24.15 -2.89
CA LEU A 69 -6.22 -25.04 -3.84
C LEU A 69 -7.03 -26.14 -3.12
N LEU A 70 -6.47 -26.74 -2.06
CA LEU A 70 -7.18 -27.72 -1.23
C LEU A 70 -8.39 -27.11 -0.51
N ALA A 71 -8.37 -25.82 -0.23
CA ALA A 71 -9.48 -25.06 0.35
C ALA A 71 -10.46 -24.50 -0.71
N GLY A 72 -10.28 -24.82 -1.99
CA GLY A 72 -11.14 -24.33 -3.08
C GLY A 72 -10.91 -22.84 -3.44
N LEU A 73 -9.75 -22.27 -3.09
CA LEU A 73 -9.39 -20.90 -3.35
C LEU A 73 -8.44 -20.77 -4.55
N ALA A 74 -8.50 -19.64 -5.24
CA ALA A 74 -7.54 -19.34 -6.28
C ALA A 74 -6.12 -19.19 -5.68
N PRO A 75 -5.06 -19.60 -6.40
CA PRO A 75 -3.69 -19.36 -5.97
C PRO A 75 -3.39 -17.86 -5.88
N LEU A 76 -2.37 -17.53 -5.11
CA LEU A 76 -1.79 -16.18 -5.05
C LEU A 76 -0.76 -16.03 -6.15
N ASP A 77 -0.88 -14.94 -6.91
CA ASP A 77 0.18 -14.53 -7.83
C ASP A 77 1.32 -13.88 -7.03
N ARG A 78 2.57 -14.17 -7.44
CA ARG A 78 3.72 -13.50 -6.85
C ARG A 78 3.79 -12.05 -7.34
N ASP A 79 3.91 -11.10 -6.42
CA ASP A 79 4.25 -9.70 -6.72
C ASP A 79 5.66 -9.39 -6.21
N ASP A 80 6.55 -8.97 -7.11
CA ASP A 80 7.95 -8.72 -6.76
C ASP A 80 8.13 -7.55 -5.81
N GLY A 81 7.25 -6.54 -5.89
CA GLY A 81 7.26 -5.41 -4.97
C GLY A 81 6.87 -5.82 -3.53
N LEU A 82 5.85 -6.68 -3.39
CA LEU A 82 5.51 -7.25 -2.09
C LEU A 82 6.65 -8.13 -1.57
N ALA A 83 7.30 -8.91 -2.44
CA ALA A 83 8.44 -9.74 -2.04
C ALA A 83 9.64 -8.89 -1.57
N GLU A 84 9.87 -7.74 -2.19
CA GLU A 84 10.90 -6.78 -1.74
C GLU A 84 10.56 -6.21 -0.36
N ALA A 85 9.31 -5.77 -0.14
CA ALA A 85 8.86 -5.28 1.16
C ALA A 85 8.99 -6.36 2.25
N ALA A 86 8.58 -7.59 1.95
CA ALA A 86 8.69 -8.73 2.86
C ALA A 86 10.15 -9.07 3.21
N ARG A 87 11.06 -9.01 2.23
CA ARG A 87 12.50 -9.22 2.45
C ARG A 87 13.11 -8.16 3.36
N GLU A 88 12.78 -6.89 3.14
CA GLU A 88 13.26 -5.79 3.97
C GLU A 88 12.81 -5.96 5.42
N HIS A 89 11.53 -6.30 5.63
CA HIS A 89 11.01 -6.56 6.97
C HIS A 89 11.62 -7.81 7.60
N ALA A 90 11.75 -8.92 6.85
CA ALA A 90 12.42 -10.13 7.32
C ALA A 90 13.89 -9.87 7.74
N ALA A 91 14.61 -9.03 7.00
CA ALA A 91 15.96 -8.62 7.35
C ALA A 91 15.99 -7.79 8.65
N ALA A 92 15.06 -6.85 8.80
CA ALA A 92 14.97 -6.00 9.99
C ALA A 92 14.63 -6.80 11.26
N ILE A 93 13.73 -7.79 11.18
CA ILE A 93 13.42 -8.67 12.32
C ILE A 93 14.59 -9.64 12.61
N ALA A 94 15.31 -10.10 11.58
CA ALA A 94 16.49 -10.97 11.75
C ALA A 94 17.66 -10.22 12.43
N GLU A 95 17.90 -8.97 12.05
CA GLU A 95 18.94 -8.12 12.65
C GLU A 95 18.64 -7.84 14.12
N ARG A 96 17.40 -7.51 14.44
CA ARG A 96 16.97 -7.16 15.80
C ARG A 96 16.67 -8.38 16.67
N GLN A 97 16.62 -9.58 16.08
CA GLN A 97 16.16 -10.81 16.75
C GLN A 97 14.79 -10.63 17.45
N GLN A 98 13.94 -9.81 16.84
CA GLN A 98 12.64 -9.45 17.40
C GLN A 98 11.55 -9.74 16.37
N LEU A 99 10.71 -10.75 16.63
CA LEU A 99 9.54 -11.06 15.82
C LEU A 99 8.44 -10.03 16.10
N SER A 100 8.09 -9.23 15.12
CA SER A 100 7.10 -8.15 15.25
C SER A 100 6.52 -7.79 13.88
N HIS A 101 5.27 -7.38 13.83
CA HIS A 101 4.63 -6.82 12.63
C HIS A 101 5.01 -5.36 12.37
N GLN A 102 5.50 -4.66 13.38
CA GLN A 102 5.90 -3.26 13.30
C GLN A 102 7.13 -3.02 14.15
N LEU A 103 8.24 -2.72 13.53
CA LEU A 103 9.45 -2.33 14.24
C LEU A 103 9.52 -0.81 14.42
N PRO A 104 10.22 -0.31 15.46
CA PRO A 104 10.42 1.12 15.64
C PRO A 104 11.11 1.76 14.44
N GLY A 105 10.51 2.82 13.89
CA GLY A 105 11.04 3.58 12.75
C GLY A 105 10.63 3.04 11.38
N GLU A 106 9.95 1.90 11.29
CA GLU A 106 9.40 1.41 10.05
C GLU A 106 8.09 2.12 9.67
N LEU A 107 7.82 2.18 8.35
CA LEU A 107 6.52 2.56 7.85
C LEU A 107 5.47 1.49 8.24
N PRO A 108 4.21 1.88 8.49
CA PRO A 108 3.12 0.92 8.67
C PRO A 108 3.00 -0.05 7.48
N LEU A 109 2.55 -1.28 7.71
CA LEU A 109 2.45 -2.35 6.70
C LEU A 109 1.91 -1.84 5.36
N GLY A 110 0.75 -1.18 5.35
CA GLY A 110 0.16 -0.69 4.11
C GLY A 110 1.03 0.30 3.33
N GLN A 111 1.86 1.10 4.00
CA GLN A 111 2.80 1.99 3.34
C GLN A 111 4.05 1.25 2.86
N ARG A 112 4.54 0.26 3.63
CA ARG A 112 5.65 -0.61 3.20
C ARG A 112 5.29 -1.29 1.88
N LEU A 113 4.12 -1.94 1.81
CA LEU A 113 3.64 -2.60 0.60
C LEU A 113 3.43 -1.63 -0.55
N ALA A 114 2.71 -0.53 -0.29
CA ALA A 114 2.35 0.45 -1.31
C ALA A 114 3.56 1.14 -1.96
N THR A 115 4.67 1.30 -1.25
CA THR A 115 5.88 1.93 -1.80
C THR A 115 6.65 1.03 -2.75
N ARG A 116 6.44 -0.29 -2.71
CA ARG A 116 7.18 -1.28 -3.49
C ARG A 116 6.42 -1.83 -4.69
N THR A 117 5.12 -2.08 -4.59
CA THR A 117 4.33 -2.60 -5.71
C THR A 117 3.76 -1.50 -6.60
N ASN A 118 3.49 -1.83 -7.87
CA ASN A 118 2.76 -0.95 -8.81
C ASN A 118 1.24 -1.17 -8.75
N LEU A 119 0.77 -2.16 -8.00
CA LEU A 119 -0.66 -2.43 -7.88
C LEU A 119 -1.35 -1.36 -7.02
N HIS A 120 -2.64 -1.17 -7.27
CA HIS A 120 -3.53 -0.50 -6.34
C HIS A 120 -3.95 -1.51 -5.26
N LEU A 121 -3.53 -1.28 -4.02
CA LEU A 121 -3.82 -2.16 -2.91
C LEU A 121 -5.13 -1.76 -2.24
N VAL A 122 -6.09 -2.68 -2.22
CA VAL A 122 -7.39 -2.51 -1.53
C VAL A 122 -7.27 -2.87 -0.06
N ARG A 123 -6.56 -3.95 0.23
CA ARG A 123 -6.25 -4.43 1.59
C ARG A 123 -4.95 -5.23 1.58
N GLY A 124 -4.36 -5.40 2.75
CA GLY A 124 -3.17 -6.22 2.94
C GLY A 124 -3.20 -6.95 4.27
N GLY A 125 -2.38 -7.98 4.37
CA GLY A 125 -2.15 -8.76 5.58
C GLY A 125 -0.70 -9.23 5.62
N GLU A 126 -0.23 -9.55 6.81
CA GLU A 126 1.13 -10.00 7.02
C GLU A 126 1.17 -11.17 7.99
N ASN A 127 2.03 -12.13 7.72
CA ASN A 127 2.47 -13.14 8.67
C ASN A 127 3.97 -13.00 8.91
N VAL A 128 4.40 -13.12 10.16
CA VAL A 128 5.81 -13.19 10.53
C VAL A 128 6.07 -14.47 11.32
N ALA A 129 7.21 -15.13 11.05
CA ALA A 129 7.57 -16.36 11.72
C ALA A 129 9.09 -16.57 11.76
N THR A 130 9.54 -17.40 12.69
CA THR A 130 10.91 -17.89 12.73
C THR A 130 10.94 -19.38 13.06
N ALA A 131 11.76 -20.14 12.36
CA ALA A 131 12.04 -21.56 12.64
C ALA A 131 13.31 -22.00 11.90
N PRO A 132 13.90 -23.16 12.26
CA PRO A 132 15.07 -23.70 11.57
C PRO A 132 14.85 -24.09 10.11
N THR A 133 13.63 -24.52 9.74
CA THR A 133 13.33 -25.01 8.39
C THR A 133 12.02 -24.44 7.84
N VAL A 134 11.90 -24.42 6.51
CA VAL A 134 10.67 -23.99 5.80
C VAL A 134 9.46 -24.78 6.25
N ASP A 135 9.59 -26.10 6.40
CA ASP A 135 8.46 -26.97 6.79
C ASP A 135 7.99 -26.64 8.22
N GLN A 136 8.91 -26.32 9.14
CA GLN A 136 8.56 -25.90 10.49
C GLN A 136 7.89 -24.51 10.51
N VAL A 137 8.40 -23.54 9.70
CA VAL A 137 7.74 -22.24 9.50
C VAL A 137 6.32 -22.46 9.04
N TYR A 138 6.12 -23.17 7.93
CA TYR A 138 4.80 -23.42 7.38
C TYR A 138 3.87 -24.11 8.38
N ALA A 139 4.34 -25.16 9.04
CA ALA A 139 3.54 -25.88 10.03
C ALA A 139 3.15 -24.98 11.22
N SER A 140 4.01 -24.06 11.65
CA SER A 140 3.68 -23.11 12.72
C SER A 140 2.60 -22.11 12.29
N LEU A 141 2.72 -21.55 11.09
CA LEU A 141 1.75 -20.63 10.51
C LEU A 141 0.38 -21.29 10.34
N MET A 142 0.35 -22.52 9.83
CA MET A 142 -0.91 -23.27 9.63
C MET A 142 -1.59 -23.68 10.94
N ARG A 143 -0.85 -23.86 12.03
CA ARG A 143 -1.43 -24.13 13.36
C ARG A 143 -1.98 -22.89 14.05
N SER A 144 -1.47 -21.74 13.73
CA SER A 144 -1.93 -20.46 14.27
C SER A 144 -3.17 -19.96 13.49
N ALA A 145 -4.31 -19.83 14.13
CA ALA A 145 -5.54 -19.41 13.48
C ALA A 145 -5.40 -18.06 12.73
N PRO A 146 -4.83 -16.97 13.30
CA PRO A 146 -4.67 -15.71 12.60
C PRO A 146 -3.78 -15.81 11.35
N HIS A 147 -2.66 -16.54 11.45
CA HIS A 147 -1.75 -16.70 10.32
C HIS A 147 -2.37 -17.56 9.20
N ARG A 148 -3.08 -18.63 9.56
CA ARG A 148 -3.82 -19.45 8.62
C ARG A 148 -4.94 -18.68 7.93
N GLU A 149 -5.64 -17.78 8.64
CA GLU A 149 -6.67 -16.92 8.09
C GLU A 149 -6.10 -15.98 7.02
N ASN A 150 -4.93 -15.40 7.21
CA ASN A 150 -4.25 -14.62 6.18
C ASN A 150 -3.92 -15.50 4.96
N LEU A 151 -3.33 -16.68 5.18
CA LEU A 151 -2.94 -17.61 4.11
C LEU A 151 -4.14 -18.05 3.26
N LEU A 152 -5.29 -18.29 3.89
CA LEU A 152 -6.52 -18.76 3.28
C LEU A 152 -7.56 -17.65 3.04
N ASN A 153 -7.17 -16.38 3.12
CA ASN A 153 -8.10 -15.27 2.87
C ASN A 153 -8.53 -15.25 1.38
N PRO A 154 -9.83 -15.40 1.09
CA PRO A 154 -10.31 -15.43 -0.29
C PRO A 154 -10.19 -14.08 -1.01
N SER A 155 -10.03 -12.99 -0.27
CA SER A 155 -9.87 -11.66 -0.84
C SER A 155 -8.45 -11.40 -1.34
N PHE A 156 -7.44 -12.12 -0.89
CA PHE A 156 -6.07 -11.95 -1.36
C PHE A 156 -5.86 -12.69 -2.68
N ASN A 157 -5.24 -11.99 -3.62
CA ASN A 157 -4.91 -12.51 -4.95
C ASN A 157 -3.42 -12.40 -5.29
N VAL A 158 -2.66 -11.61 -4.53
CA VAL A 158 -1.21 -11.46 -4.70
C VAL A 158 -0.49 -11.63 -3.37
N ALA A 159 0.75 -12.10 -3.44
CA ALA A 159 1.63 -12.20 -2.27
C ALA A 159 3.09 -11.97 -2.64
N GLY A 160 3.87 -11.55 -1.64
CA GLY A 160 5.32 -11.53 -1.69
C GLY A 160 5.88 -12.07 -0.39
N PHE A 161 6.81 -13.01 -0.48
CA PHE A 161 7.44 -13.62 0.70
C PHE A 161 8.90 -13.23 0.76
N GLY A 162 9.37 -12.94 1.97
CA GLY A 162 10.76 -12.65 2.27
C GLY A 162 11.29 -13.64 3.29
N VAL A 163 12.40 -14.29 2.98
CA VAL A 163 13.11 -15.22 3.87
C VAL A 163 14.55 -14.81 4.04
N VAL A 164 14.95 -14.58 5.28
CA VAL A 164 16.31 -14.25 5.64
C VAL A 164 16.87 -15.32 6.57
N ARG A 165 18.00 -15.90 6.20
CA ARG A 165 18.73 -16.83 7.04
C ARG A 165 19.71 -16.08 7.93
N ASN A 166 19.58 -16.26 9.24
CA ASN A 166 20.53 -15.76 10.24
C ASN A 166 20.91 -16.90 11.19
N GLY A 167 22.14 -17.37 11.08
CA GLY A 167 22.59 -18.58 11.76
C GLY A 167 21.81 -19.82 11.32
N HIS A 168 21.22 -20.52 12.28
CA HIS A 168 20.42 -21.73 12.04
C HIS A 168 18.91 -21.44 11.88
N LEU A 169 18.50 -20.19 11.98
CA LEU A 169 17.10 -19.79 11.90
C LEU A 169 16.79 -19.10 10.56
N LEU A 170 15.58 -19.34 10.09
CA LEU A 170 14.91 -18.54 9.06
C LEU A 170 14.03 -17.51 9.75
N PHE A 171 14.13 -16.27 9.30
CA PHE A 171 13.19 -15.19 9.61
C PHE A 171 12.35 -14.93 8.39
N VAL A 172 11.05 -15.04 8.54
CA VAL A 172 10.12 -15.08 7.43
C VAL A 172 9.06 -14.01 7.61
N THR A 173 8.82 -13.26 6.53
CA THR A 173 7.67 -12.39 6.36
C THR A 173 6.89 -12.85 5.13
N GLN A 174 5.58 -12.96 5.28
CA GLN A 174 4.65 -13.23 4.19
C GLN A 174 3.70 -12.03 4.08
N ASP A 175 3.84 -11.27 3.02
CA ASP A 175 2.94 -10.16 2.71
C ASP A 175 1.89 -10.60 1.70
N PHE A 176 0.64 -10.30 1.99
CA PHE A 176 -0.53 -10.63 1.19
C PHE A 176 -1.28 -9.36 0.82
N ALA A 177 -1.91 -9.34 -0.34
CA ALA A 177 -2.78 -8.24 -0.69
C ALA A 177 -3.93 -8.62 -1.63
N GLU A 178 -5.03 -7.85 -1.56
CA GLU A 178 -5.94 -7.67 -2.66
C GLU A 178 -5.39 -6.55 -3.53
N GLY A 179 -4.68 -6.93 -4.59
CA GLY A 179 -4.07 -6.03 -5.55
C GLY A 179 -4.88 -5.95 -6.83
N LYS A 180 -5.02 -4.75 -7.38
CA LYS A 180 -5.67 -4.50 -8.67
C LYS A 180 -4.71 -3.76 -9.59
N ALA A 181 -4.68 -4.16 -10.86
CA ALA A 181 -3.99 -3.38 -11.87
C ALA A 181 -4.60 -1.97 -11.94
N THR A 182 -3.75 -0.97 -12.12
CA THR A 182 -4.22 0.39 -12.34
C THR A 182 -4.67 0.56 -13.79
N TYR A 183 -5.73 1.33 -13.99
CA TYR A 183 -6.14 1.70 -15.34
C TYR A 183 -5.14 2.68 -15.95
N SER A 184 -4.89 2.59 -17.26
CA SER A 184 -4.23 3.64 -17.99
C SER A 184 -5.02 4.96 -17.91
N THR A 185 -4.40 6.09 -18.21
CA THR A 185 -5.08 7.38 -18.23
C THR A 185 -6.32 7.33 -19.12
N GLN A 186 -6.19 6.83 -20.34
CA GLN A 186 -7.32 6.72 -21.27
C GLN A 186 -8.43 5.82 -20.73
N ALA A 187 -8.10 4.63 -20.23
CA ALA A 187 -9.09 3.71 -19.69
C ALA A 187 -9.82 4.28 -18.46
N SER A 188 -9.12 5.01 -17.59
CA SER A 188 -9.74 5.67 -16.43
C SER A 188 -10.65 6.82 -16.83
N GLU A 189 -10.28 7.60 -17.86
CA GLU A 189 -11.12 8.66 -18.43
C GLU A 189 -12.36 8.11 -19.11
N ASP A 190 -12.25 6.98 -19.81
CA ASP A 190 -13.36 6.29 -20.46
C ASP A 190 -14.37 5.81 -19.40
N LEU A 191 -13.91 5.21 -18.30
CA LEU A 191 -14.77 4.79 -17.20
C LEU A 191 -15.54 5.97 -16.57
N VAL A 192 -14.89 7.13 -16.40
CA VAL A 192 -15.57 8.35 -15.93
C VAL A 192 -16.60 8.81 -16.94
N ALA A 193 -16.25 8.84 -18.23
CA ALA A 193 -17.16 9.27 -19.30
C ALA A 193 -18.39 8.38 -19.42
N ASP A 194 -18.22 7.07 -19.32
CA ASP A 194 -19.32 6.11 -19.30
C ASP A 194 -20.26 6.35 -18.10
N SER A 195 -19.70 6.66 -16.92
CA SER A 195 -20.49 6.98 -15.74
C SER A 195 -21.29 8.27 -15.89
N VAL A 196 -20.70 9.29 -16.56
CA VAL A 196 -21.40 10.52 -16.93
C VAL A 196 -22.57 10.22 -17.89
N ALA A 197 -22.32 9.43 -18.93
CA ALA A 197 -23.34 9.05 -19.91
C ALA A 197 -24.49 8.25 -19.26
N GLN A 198 -24.17 7.25 -18.44
CA GLN A 198 -25.16 6.46 -17.72
C GLN A 198 -26.02 7.31 -16.76
N MET A 199 -25.38 8.23 -16.01
CA MET A 199 -26.11 9.15 -15.12
C MET A 199 -27.01 10.08 -15.89
N ARG A 200 -26.54 10.60 -17.04
CA ARG A 200 -27.33 11.47 -17.94
C ARG A 200 -28.58 10.76 -18.46
N GLN A 201 -28.39 9.49 -18.88
CA GLN A 201 -29.52 8.63 -19.34
C GLN A 201 -30.53 8.36 -18.22
N LYS A 202 -30.07 8.01 -17.00
CA LYS A 202 -30.93 7.79 -15.83
C LYS A 202 -31.79 9.04 -15.51
N GLN A 203 -31.27 10.24 -15.76
CA GLN A 203 -31.94 11.49 -15.55
C GLN A 203 -32.83 11.89 -16.75
N ARG A 204 -32.97 11.01 -17.76
CA ARG A 204 -33.78 11.25 -18.99
C ARG A 204 -33.36 12.53 -19.71
N ARG A 205 -32.05 12.76 -19.84
CA ARG A 205 -31.44 13.89 -20.56
C ARG A 205 -30.80 13.41 -21.85
N SER A 206 -30.70 14.33 -22.84
CA SER A 206 -29.89 14.10 -24.05
C SER A 206 -28.44 13.87 -23.68
N GLY A 207 -27.71 13.07 -24.47
CA GLY A 207 -26.29 12.83 -24.29
C GLY A 207 -25.49 14.12 -24.28
N LEU A 208 -24.29 14.04 -23.71
CA LEU A 208 -23.29 15.11 -23.74
C LEU A 208 -22.19 14.72 -24.70
N GLU A 209 -21.66 15.69 -25.43
CA GLU A 209 -20.46 15.49 -26.24
C GLU A 209 -19.24 15.40 -25.33
N ARG A 210 -18.43 14.36 -25.50
CA ARG A 210 -17.12 14.27 -24.84
C ARG A 210 -16.09 14.96 -25.72
N LEU A 211 -15.47 16.02 -25.20
CA LEU A 211 -14.37 16.70 -25.85
C LEU A 211 -13.03 16.16 -25.32
N ASN A 212 -12.02 16.14 -26.17
CA ASN A 212 -10.66 15.78 -25.76
C ASN A 212 -9.94 17.01 -25.23
N SER A 213 -9.26 16.89 -24.09
CA SER A 213 -8.50 17.97 -23.49
C SER A 213 -7.28 17.47 -22.73
N SER A 214 -6.09 17.76 -23.27
CA SER A 214 -4.83 17.55 -22.53
C SER A 214 -4.71 18.45 -21.29
N ALA A 215 -5.40 19.59 -21.29
CA ALA A 215 -5.42 20.48 -20.13
C ALA A 215 -6.20 19.87 -18.96
N ALA A 216 -7.30 19.15 -19.20
CA ALA A 216 -8.02 18.44 -18.15
C ALA A 216 -7.13 17.37 -17.46
N GLN A 217 -6.37 16.61 -18.26
CA GLN A 217 -5.39 15.66 -17.72
C GLN A 217 -4.28 16.39 -16.92
N ALA A 218 -3.75 17.50 -17.46
CA ALA A 218 -2.74 18.30 -16.77
C ALA A 218 -3.23 18.79 -15.40
N VAL A 219 -4.51 19.19 -15.30
CA VAL A 219 -5.16 19.57 -14.04
C VAL A 219 -5.19 18.38 -13.07
N ALA A 220 -5.63 17.22 -13.51
CA ALA A 220 -5.69 16.02 -12.68
C ALA A 220 -4.30 15.64 -12.13
N CYS A 221 -3.28 15.61 -12.98
CA CYS A 221 -1.92 15.33 -12.55
C CYS A 221 -1.30 16.44 -11.69
N SER A 222 -1.71 17.70 -11.88
CA SER A 222 -1.29 18.80 -11.00
C SER A 222 -1.85 18.66 -9.57
N MET A 223 -3.12 18.25 -9.46
CA MET A 223 -3.72 17.93 -8.15
C MET A 223 -2.97 16.78 -7.45
N ALA A 224 -2.62 15.73 -8.20
CA ALA A 224 -1.85 14.61 -7.68
C ALA A 224 -0.47 15.04 -7.16
N ARG A 225 0.29 15.81 -7.95
CA ARG A 225 1.61 16.33 -7.54
C ARG A 225 1.53 17.26 -6.32
N ALA A 226 0.49 18.08 -6.24
CA ALA A 226 0.25 18.97 -5.11
C ALA A 226 -0.33 18.24 -3.89
N ASN A 227 -0.71 16.96 -4.05
CA ASN A 227 -1.48 16.20 -3.04
C ASN A 227 -2.69 17.00 -2.51
N SER A 228 -3.37 17.71 -3.41
CA SER A 228 -4.45 18.63 -3.07
C SER A 228 -5.43 18.80 -4.23
N LEU A 229 -6.72 18.85 -3.92
CA LEU A 229 -7.76 19.23 -4.88
C LEU A 229 -7.75 20.74 -5.19
N ASN A 230 -7.12 21.56 -4.32
CA ASN A 230 -7.04 23.01 -4.45
C ASN A 230 -5.79 23.42 -5.21
N THR A 231 -5.81 23.27 -6.52
CA THR A 231 -4.76 23.78 -7.40
C THR A 231 -5.21 25.09 -8.07
N PRO A 232 -4.25 25.95 -8.53
CA PRO A 232 -4.58 27.16 -9.28
C PRO A 232 -5.50 26.85 -10.46
N ARG A 233 -6.43 27.76 -10.76
CA ARG A 233 -7.35 27.58 -11.89
C ARG A 233 -6.60 27.81 -13.20
N SER A 234 -6.79 26.91 -14.14
CA SER A 234 -6.40 27.11 -15.53
C SER A 234 -7.48 27.86 -16.29
N ARG A 235 -7.13 28.46 -17.44
CA ARG A 235 -8.10 29.16 -18.30
C ARG A 235 -9.28 28.26 -18.70
N GLU A 236 -9.04 26.98 -18.92
CA GLU A 236 -10.06 26.01 -19.28
C GLU A 236 -11.02 25.75 -18.11
N MET A 237 -10.51 25.69 -16.87
CA MET A 237 -11.36 25.58 -15.67
C MET A 237 -12.28 26.80 -15.51
N GLU A 238 -11.81 28.00 -15.84
CA GLU A 238 -12.59 29.23 -15.76
C GLU A 238 -13.73 29.31 -16.79
N GLN A 239 -13.53 28.65 -17.94
CA GLN A 239 -14.56 28.60 -19.00
C GLN A 239 -15.64 27.56 -18.74
N SER A 240 -15.40 26.63 -17.81
CA SER A 240 -16.38 25.59 -17.48
C SER A 240 -17.52 26.15 -16.62
N ARG A 241 -18.76 25.72 -16.90
CA ARG A 241 -19.93 26.01 -16.07
C ARG A 241 -19.91 25.26 -14.74
N TYR A 242 -19.43 24.01 -14.77
CA TYR A 242 -19.19 23.20 -13.58
C TYR A 242 -17.80 22.58 -13.65
N LEU A 243 -17.13 22.61 -12.52
CA LEU A 243 -15.84 21.96 -12.30
C LEU A 243 -15.98 21.03 -11.10
N LEU A 244 -15.81 19.74 -11.32
CA LEU A 244 -15.72 18.73 -10.27
C LEU A 244 -14.26 18.25 -10.15
N ARG A 245 -13.69 18.37 -8.97
CA ARG A 245 -12.36 17.87 -8.63
C ARG A 245 -12.51 16.91 -7.47
N TYR A 246 -12.05 15.70 -7.65
CA TYR A 246 -12.20 14.66 -6.64
C TYR A 246 -11.12 13.59 -6.75
N THR A 247 -11.02 12.75 -5.72
CA THR A 247 -10.22 11.54 -5.71
C THR A 247 -11.14 10.33 -5.58
N SER A 248 -10.77 9.22 -6.21
CA SER A 248 -11.52 7.97 -6.11
C SER A 248 -10.60 6.76 -6.31
N ASN A 249 -10.85 5.69 -5.56
CA ASN A 249 -10.22 4.39 -5.78
C ASN A 249 -10.74 3.70 -7.06
N GLN A 250 -11.92 4.11 -7.53
CA GLN A 250 -12.57 3.59 -8.71
C GLN A 250 -12.97 4.77 -9.60
N PRO A 251 -12.36 4.96 -10.78
CA PRO A 251 -12.59 6.13 -11.63
C PRO A 251 -14.07 6.37 -11.92
N GLN A 252 -14.83 5.29 -12.15
CA GLN A 252 -16.26 5.34 -12.44
C GLN A 252 -17.15 5.84 -11.28
N SER A 253 -16.62 5.93 -10.06
CA SER A 253 -17.38 6.41 -8.90
C SER A 253 -17.37 7.93 -8.87
N LEU A 254 -18.42 8.53 -9.38
CA LEU A 254 -18.60 9.99 -9.43
C LEU A 254 -18.90 10.57 -8.03
N PRO A 255 -18.48 11.82 -7.76
CA PRO A 255 -18.72 12.47 -6.47
C PRO A 255 -20.21 12.79 -6.26
N PRO A 256 -20.67 12.96 -5.00
CA PRO A 256 -22.07 13.28 -4.70
C PRO A 256 -22.61 14.55 -5.36
N SER A 257 -21.75 15.48 -5.76
CA SER A 257 -22.11 16.70 -6.48
C SER A 257 -22.37 16.49 -7.99
N ALA A 258 -21.95 15.36 -8.56
CA ALA A 258 -22.05 15.08 -9.99
C ALA A 258 -23.50 15.12 -10.54
N PRO A 259 -24.54 14.60 -9.86
CA PRO A 259 -25.89 14.61 -10.40
C PRO A 259 -26.41 16.00 -10.74
N ARG A 260 -26.03 17.04 -9.98
CA ARG A 260 -26.42 18.42 -10.24
C ARG A 260 -25.84 18.95 -11.55
N ALA A 261 -24.52 18.76 -11.72
CA ALA A 261 -23.82 19.22 -12.93
C ALA A 261 -24.30 18.43 -14.17
N ILE A 262 -24.35 17.10 -14.07
CA ILE A 262 -24.75 16.23 -15.18
C ILE A 262 -26.21 16.42 -15.55
N GLY A 263 -27.09 16.79 -14.60
CA GLY A 263 -28.53 17.03 -14.84
C GLY A 263 -28.90 18.39 -15.43
N ASP A 264 -27.97 19.34 -15.46
CA ASP A 264 -28.27 20.68 -16.01
C ASP A 264 -28.59 20.61 -17.51
N ARG A 265 -29.73 21.20 -17.90
CA ARG A 265 -30.23 21.23 -19.29
C ARG A 265 -29.38 22.10 -20.22
N ASN A 266 -28.61 23.03 -19.66
CA ASN A 266 -27.80 23.96 -20.42
C ASN A 266 -26.42 23.43 -20.78
N ILE A 267 -26.03 22.29 -20.21
CA ILE A 267 -24.78 21.63 -20.55
C ILE A 267 -24.90 20.84 -21.85
N ARG A 268 -23.89 20.97 -22.71
CA ARG A 268 -23.81 20.28 -24.00
C ARG A 268 -22.61 19.36 -24.14
N ALA A 269 -21.52 19.71 -23.45
CA ALA A 269 -20.27 18.99 -23.58
C ALA A 269 -19.56 18.84 -22.22
N PHE A 270 -18.60 17.93 -22.16
CA PHE A 270 -17.73 17.77 -21.03
C PHE A 270 -16.32 17.32 -21.46
N VAL A 271 -15.36 17.58 -20.59
CA VAL A 271 -14.01 17.01 -20.66
C VAL A 271 -13.73 16.29 -19.35
N VAL A 272 -12.92 15.25 -19.43
CA VAL A 272 -12.40 14.53 -18.28
C VAL A 272 -10.89 14.42 -18.36
N GLY A 273 -10.22 14.62 -17.24
CA GLY A 273 -8.80 14.30 -17.05
C GLY A 273 -8.64 13.41 -15.83
N SER A 274 -7.83 12.40 -15.94
CA SER A 274 -7.54 11.45 -14.87
C SER A 274 -6.05 11.23 -14.71
N CYS A 275 -5.61 11.09 -13.46
CA CYS A 275 -4.22 10.82 -13.11
C CYS A 275 -4.17 9.89 -11.89
N TYR A 276 -3.66 8.67 -12.06
CA TYR A 276 -3.40 7.79 -10.93
C TYR A 276 -2.08 8.17 -10.28
N ALA A 277 -2.09 8.35 -8.97
CA ALA A 277 -0.86 8.63 -8.22
C ALA A 277 -0.93 8.13 -6.78
N LYS A 278 0.22 7.69 -6.27
CA LYS A 278 0.49 7.48 -4.86
C LYS A 278 1.01 8.79 -4.29
N THR A 279 0.40 9.25 -3.21
CA THR A 279 0.74 10.54 -2.58
C THR A 279 0.80 10.39 -1.07
N ALA A 280 1.25 11.42 -0.35
CA ALA A 280 1.29 11.38 1.10
C ALA A 280 -0.08 11.11 1.75
N SER A 281 -1.17 11.66 1.17
CA SER A 281 -2.54 11.41 1.66
C SER A 281 -3.12 10.07 1.20
N TYR A 282 -2.59 9.50 0.12
CA TYR A 282 -3.07 8.27 -0.50
C TYR A 282 -1.89 7.34 -0.85
N PRO A 283 -1.24 6.75 0.15
CA PRO A 283 -0.04 5.91 -0.09
C PRO A 283 -0.33 4.70 -0.97
N ASN A 284 -1.54 4.15 -0.95
CA ASN A 284 -1.97 3.04 -1.81
C ASN A 284 -2.34 3.46 -3.23
N GLY A 285 -2.27 4.77 -3.51
CA GLY A 285 -2.66 5.33 -4.79
C GLY A 285 -4.16 5.58 -4.92
N VAL A 286 -4.51 6.56 -5.73
CA VAL A 286 -5.89 6.96 -6.02
C VAL A 286 -5.93 7.66 -7.38
N TYR A 287 -7.08 7.63 -8.03
CA TYR A 287 -7.32 8.44 -9.23
C TYR A 287 -7.70 9.86 -8.81
N TRP A 288 -6.96 10.83 -9.31
CA TRP A 288 -7.26 12.26 -9.24
C TRP A 288 -8.02 12.62 -10.51
N VAL A 289 -9.22 13.14 -10.38
CA VAL A 289 -10.11 13.39 -11.53
C VAL A 289 -10.52 14.87 -11.56
N ALA A 290 -10.37 15.46 -12.74
CA ALA A 290 -10.92 16.75 -13.09
C ALA A 290 -11.99 16.56 -14.18
N LEU A 291 -13.24 16.95 -13.89
CA LEU A 291 -14.38 16.80 -14.77
C LEU A 291 -15.03 18.18 -14.94
N MET A 292 -15.02 18.69 -16.15
CA MET A 292 -15.50 20.03 -16.49
C MET A 292 -16.65 19.94 -17.48
N PHE A 293 -17.70 20.74 -17.27
CA PHE A 293 -18.91 20.77 -18.10
C PHE A 293 -19.13 22.16 -18.71
N TYR A 294 -19.56 22.17 -19.97
CA TYR A 294 -19.76 23.36 -20.80
C TYR A 294 -21.18 23.45 -21.35
#